data_92fcf7cb9f4fdf322394a726dc907e1b
#
_entry.id   92fcf7cb9f4fdf322394a726dc907e1b
#
_cell.length_a   1.000
_cell.length_b   1.000
_cell.length_c   1.000
_cell.angle_alpha   90.00
_cell.angle_beta   90.00
_cell.angle_gamma   90.00
#
_symmetry.space_group_name_H-M   'P 1'
#
loop_
_entity.id
_entity.type
_entity.pdbx_description
1 polymer ?
#
loop_
_entity_poly.entity_id
_entity_poly.type
_entity_poly.pdbx_seq_one_letter_code
_entity_poly.pdbx_strand_id
1 'polypeptide(L)'
;VVSAQSIHAECVLGGERILELAASGCRYRDISLVCADMGSYRGELEMVLKRCHIPVYVAGTEEVLEKSVITTVLSAMDAALGGLEQQDVLRYIKSALSPLSLEECDQLEAYVRLWNISGSRWLSPWTGHPKGLTDVWTTEDQALLEGLNGWRQQITGPLDNLRKAFSKATSVARQVQALYAFVEGIGLADRLNRLAKTLDAQGDNREAQILSQLWEILLGAMEQLYDVLGETAWDSETFTRLFRLLISQYDVGTIPPVLDGVTAGPMSAMRCQQSRHLILLGASEGSLPGYTGSTGILSDRECDALRSLGMPLTGGAMEGIQAEFGEIYGVFCGCRETMWVSCSEGQPSFVCRRLGELA
;
A
#
# COMPACT_ATOMS: atom_id res chain seq x y z
N VAL A 1 -30.12 3.41 -14.03
CA VAL A 1 -29.10 2.34 -14.15
C VAL A 1 -28.44 2.51 -15.50
N VAL A 2 -27.11 2.47 -15.52
CA VAL A 2 -26.28 2.68 -16.73
C VAL A 2 -25.27 1.54 -16.86
N SER A 3 -25.00 1.09 -18.09
CA SER A 3 -23.97 0.10 -18.37
C SER A 3 -22.81 0.76 -19.13
N ALA A 4 -21.58 0.48 -18.72
CA ALA A 4 -20.36 0.96 -19.33
C ALA A 4 -19.57 -0.20 -19.97
N GLN A 5 -18.68 0.12 -20.92
CA GLN A 5 -17.89 -0.90 -21.64
C GLN A 5 -16.62 -1.31 -20.89
N SER A 6 -16.19 -0.53 -19.88
CA SER A 6 -15.00 -0.78 -19.08
C SER A 6 -15.07 -0.01 -17.76
N ILE A 7 -14.23 -0.38 -16.80
CA ILE A 7 -14.04 0.33 -15.52
C ILE A 7 -13.71 1.81 -15.78
N HIS A 8 -12.78 2.08 -16.70
CA HIS A 8 -12.43 3.46 -17.06
C HIS A 8 -13.63 4.27 -17.56
N ALA A 9 -14.41 3.69 -18.50
CA ALA A 9 -15.61 4.35 -19.05
C ALA A 9 -16.65 4.59 -17.95
N GLU A 10 -16.80 3.67 -17.02
CA GLU A 10 -17.71 3.79 -15.88
C GLU A 10 -17.29 4.92 -14.93
N CYS A 11 -15.98 5.02 -14.63
CA CYS A 11 -15.43 6.13 -13.84
C CYS A 11 -15.65 7.49 -14.53
N VAL A 12 -15.49 7.56 -15.86
CA VAL A 12 -15.75 8.78 -16.62
C VAL A 12 -17.23 9.18 -16.53
N LEU A 13 -18.16 8.25 -16.73
CA LEU A 13 -19.60 8.50 -16.59
C LEU A 13 -19.97 8.94 -15.17
N GLY A 14 -19.35 8.32 -14.15
CA GLY A 14 -19.49 8.74 -12.75
C GLY A 14 -19.02 10.19 -12.52
N GLY A 15 -17.87 10.54 -13.09
CA GLY A 15 -17.33 11.90 -13.05
C GLY A 15 -18.24 12.92 -13.76
N GLU A 16 -18.74 12.60 -14.95
CA GLU A 16 -19.71 13.41 -15.69
C GLU A 16 -20.99 13.64 -14.85
N ARG A 17 -21.49 12.58 -14.21
CA ARG A 17 -22.66 12.68 -13.33
C ARG A 17 -22.43 13.61 -12.14
N ILE A 18 -21.25 13.59 -11.55
CA ILE A 18 -20.88 14.53 -10.47
C ILE A 18 -20.89 15.97 -10.99
N LEU A 19 -20.31 16.22 -12.17
CA LEU A 19 -20.29 17.55 -12.78
C LEU A 19 -21.70 18.06 -13.13
N GLU A 20 -22.57 17.20 -13.63
CA GLU A 20 -23.98 17.55 -13.88
C GLU A 20 -24.71 17.98 -12.58
N LEU A 21 -24.51 17.22 -11.50
CA LEU A 21 -25.07 17.56 -10.18
C LEU A 21 -24.50 18.88 -9.67
N ALA A 22 -23.21 19.11 -9.79
CA ALA A 22 -22.57 20.35 -9.41
C ALA A 22 -23.07 21.54 -10.26
N ALA A 23 -23.24 21.37 -11.55
CA ALA A 23 -23.82 22.37 -12.45
C ALA A 23 -25.29 22.72 -12.10
N SER A 24 -26.03 21.77 -11.54
CA SER A 24 -27.39 22.01 -11.03
C SER A 24 -27.42 22.71 -9.66
N GLY A 25 -26.25 23.05 -9.08
CA GLY A 25 -26.13 23.76 -7.80
C GLY A 25 -25.96 22.84 -6.58
N CYS A 26 -25.73 21.55 -6.77
CA CYS A 26 -25.41 20.64 -5.69
C CYS A 26 -23.95 20.86 -5.23
N ARG A 27 -23.70 20.77 -3.93
CA ARG A 27 -22.32 20.83 -3.38
C ARG A 27 -21.67 19.46 -3.49
N TYR A 28 -20.37 19.43 -3.72
CA TYR A 28 -19.62 18.17 -3.80
C TYR A 28 -19.76 17.31 -2.54
N ARG A 29 -19.80 17.90 -1.36
CA ARG A 29 -19.99 17.20 -0.07
C ARG A 29 -21.35 16.50 0.08
N ASP A 30 -22.34 16.86 -0.75
CA ASP A 30 -23.67 16.26 -0.74
C ASP A 30 -23.72 15.01 -1.66
N ILE A 31 -22.61 14.69 -2.32
CA ILE A 31 -22.48 13.56 -3.26
C ILE A 31 -21.57 12.50 -2.64
N SER A 32 -22.05 11.27 -2.56
CA SER A 32 -21.26 10.09 -2.20
C SER A 32 -21.06 9.20 -3.41
N LEU A 33 -19.84 8.71 -3.60
CA LEU A 33 -19.50 7.76 -4.63
C LEU A 33 -19.06 6.45 -3.98
N VAL A 34 -19.73 5.36 -4.28
CA VAL A 34 -19.45 4.05 -3.69
C VAL A 34 -19.03 3.09 -4.79
N CYS A 35 -17.95 2.35 -4.55
CA CYS A 35 -17.52 1.28 -5.45
C CYS A 35 -17.77 -0.08 -4.79
N ALA A 36 -18.34 -1.01 -5.55
CA ALA A 36 -18.54 -2.38 -5.10
C ALA A 36 -17.18 -3.08 -4.88
N ASP A 37 -16.24 -2.87 -5.80
CA ASP A 37 -14.85 -3.33 -5.69
C ASP A 37 -13.88 -2.14 -5.78
N MET A 38 -13.57 -1.55 -4.63
CA MET A 38 -12.67 -0.39 -4.56
C MET A 38 -11.25 -0.73 -5.01
N GLY A 39 -10.80 -1.98 -4.85
CA GLY A 39 -9.46 -2.41 -5.26
C GLY A 39 -9.23 -2.22 -6.75
N SER A 40 -10.17 -2.65 -7.58
CA SER A 40 -10.09 -2.52 -9.03
C SER A 40 -10.39 -1.10 -9.55
N TYR A 41 -11.18 -0.31 -8.82
CA TYR A 41 -11.65 0.99 -9.29
C TYR A 41 -10.76 2.16 -8.85
N ARG A 42 -10.04 2.05 -7.73
CA ARG A 42 -9.37 3.17 -7.05
C ARG A 42 -8.47 3.98 -7.97
N GLY A 43 -7.53 3.32 -8.67
CA GLY A 43 -6.56 4.01 -9.53
C GLY A 43 -7.21 4.79 -10.67
N GLU A 44 -8.16 4.16 -11.36
CA GLU A 44 -8.91 4.77 -12.46
C GLU A 44 -9.78 5.93 -11.98
N LEU A 45 -10.46 5.74 -10.84
CA LEU A 45 -11.33 6.74 -10.25
C LEU A 45 -10.54 8.00 -9.83
N GLU A 46 -9.45 7.84 -9.09
CA GLU A 46 -8.60 8.95 -8.67
C GLU A 46 -8.04 9.73 -9.87
N MET A 47 -7.60 9.01 -10.91
CA MET A 47 -7.10 9.64 -12.15
C MET A 47 -8.19 10.44 -12.87
N VAL A 48 -9.38 9.87 -13.05
CA VAL A 48 -10.49 10.52 -13.75
C VAL A 48 -10.98 11.73 -12.97
N LEU A 49 -11.22 11.61 -11.66
CA LEU A 49 -11.70 12.73 -10.84
C LEU A 49 -10.68 13.87 -10.77
N LYS A 50 -9.38 13.55 -10.67
CA LYS A 50 -8.30 14.55 -10.74
C LYS A 50 -8.28 15.29 -12.08
N ARG A 51 -8.44 14.56 -13.20
CA ARG A 51 -8.51 15.16 -14.55
C ARG A 51 -9.72 16.08 -14.72
N CYS A 52 -10.84 15.73 -14.09
CA CYS A 52 -12.07 16.54 -14.08
C CYS A 52 -12.04 17.67 -13.05
N HIS A 53 -10.95 17.85 -12.29
CA HIS A 53 -10.83 18.82 -11.19
C HIS A 53 -11.93 18.69 -10.12
N ILE A 54 -12.43 17.47 -9.90
CA ILE A 54 -13.42 17.18 -8.86
C ILE A 54 -12.67 16.94 -7.54
N PRO A 55 -12.92 17.76 -6.50
CA PRO A 55 -12.35 17.51 -5.19
C PRO A 55 -12.96 16.23 -4.60
N VAL A 56 -12.12 15.23 -4.32
CA VAL A 56 -12.56 13.93 -3.80
C VAL A 56 -11.76 13.56 -2.55
N TYR A 57 -12.46 12.99 -1.59
CA TYR A 57 -11.89 12.26 -0.49
C TYR A 57 -12.22 10.79 -0.66
N VAL A 58 -11.20 9.95 -0.80
CA VAL A 58 -11.38 8.51 -0.89
C VAL A 58 -11.30 7.93 0.51
N ALA A 59 -12.45 7.52 1.03
CA ALA A 59 -12.55 6.82 2.31
C ALA A 59 -12.01 5.39 2.16
N GLY A 60 -11.37 4.91 3.20
CA GLY A 60 -10.76 3.58 3.25
C GLY A 60 -9.33 3.66 3.72
N THR A 61 -8.81 2.51 4.05
CA THR A 61 -7.42 2.34 4.49
C THR A 61 -6.55 1.96 3.29
N GLU A 62 -5.32 2.44 3.30
CA GLU A 62 -4.32 2.07 2.32
C GLU A 62 -3.37 1.04 2.91
N GLU A 63 -2.98 0.05 2.12
CA GLU A 63 -2.02 -0.97 2.55
C GLU A 63 -0.68 -0.33 2.92
N VAL A 64 -0.32 -0.47 4.19
CA VAL A 64 0.90 0.12 4.75
C VAL A 64 2.16 -0.51 4.15
N LEU A 65 2.11 -1.80 3.81
CA LEU A 65 3.26 -2.55 3.28
C LEU A 65 3.82 -1.99 1.97
N GLU A 66 2.99 -1.38 1.14
CA GLU A 66 3.39 -0.81 -0.15
C GLU A 66 3.94 0.63 -0.04
N LYS A 67 3.82 1.24 1.13
CA LYS A 67 4.27 2.62 1.33
C LYS A 67 5.79 2.74 1.41
N SER A 68 6.30 3.84 0.87
CA SER A 68 7.73 4.09 0.64
C SER A 68 8.62 3.90 1.88
N VAL A 69 8.17 4.31 3.05
CA VAL A 69 8.89 4.15 4.32
C VAL A 69 9.07 2.68 4.66
N ILE A 70 7.97 1.96 4.62
CA ILE A 70 7.90 0.55 5.00
C ILE A 70 8.64 -0.32 3.99
N THR A 71 8.43 -0.07 2.69
CA THR A 71 9.15 -0.79 1.63
C THR A 71 10.66 -0.58 1.71
N THR A 72 11.13 0.62 2.08
CA THR A 72 12.56 0.88 2.29
C THR A 72 13.13 0.05 3.43
N VAL A 73 12.46 0.01 4.59
CA VAL A 73 12.93 -0.74 5.76
C VAL A 73 12.87 -2.24 5.50
N LEU A 74 11.75 -2.75 4.95
CA LEU A 74 11.60 -4.17 4.64
C LEU A 74 12.60 -4.65 3.59
N SER A 75 12.83 -3.88 2.52
CA SER A 75 13.82 -4.24 1.50
C SER A 75 15.26 -4.19 2.04
N ALA A 76 15.56 -3.28 2.97
CA ALA A 76 16.86 -3.27 3.65
C ALA A 76 17.04 -4.51 4.54
N MET A 77 15.99 -4.93 5.26
CA MET A 77 16.02 -6.17 6.04
C MET A 77 16.22 -7.39 5.13
N ASP A 78 15.46 -7.49 4.03
CA ASP A 78 15.62 -8.58 3.06
C ASP A 78 17.07 -8.63 2.53
N ALA A 79 17.62 -7.48 2.12
CA ALA A 79 18.99 -7.39 1.63
C ALA A 79 20.02 -7.78 2.69
N ALA A 80 19.92 -7.23 3.92
CA ALA A 80 20.90 -7.47 4.97
C ALA A 80 20.85 -8.91 5.50
N LEU A 81 19.63 -9.43 5.76
CA LEU A 81 19.41 -10.73 6.40
C LEU A 81 19.33 -11.88 5.39
N GLY A 82 18.96 -11.61 4.14
CA GLY A 82 18.94 -12.56 3.03
C GLY A 82 20.31 -12.80 2.37
N GLY A 83 21.40 -12.27 2.93
CA GLY A 83 22.74 -12.57 2.45
C GLY A 83 23.28 -11.65 1.36
N LEU A 84 22.72 -10.46 1.19
CA LEU A 84 23.07 -9.44 0.18
C LEU A 84 22.89 -9.97 -1.26
N GLU A 85 21.78 -10.65 -1.50
CA GLU A 85 21.41 -11.08 -2.85
C GLU A 85 21.21 -9.87 -3.78
N GLN A 86 21.61 -10.02 -5.04
CA GLN A 86 21.61 -8.91 -6.00
C GLN A 86 20.26 -8.22 -6.10
N GLN A 87 19.17 -8.99 -6.19
CA GLN A 87 17.83 -8.45 -6.37
C GLN A 87 17.35 -7.66 -5.15
N ASP A 88 17.65 -8.14 -3.94
CA ASP A 88 17.21 -7.51 -2.71
C ASP A 88 17.95 -6.20 -2.44
N VAL A 89 19.27 -6.18 -2.68
CA VAL A 89 20.06 -4.95 -2.59
C VAL A 89 19.59 -3.93 -3.62
N LEU A 90 19.33 -4.35 -4.88
CA LEU A 90 18.82 -3.44 -5.91
C LEU A 90 17.43 -2.92 -5.58
N ARG A 91 16.56 -3.73 -4.96
CA ARG A 91 15.24 -3.28 -4.48
C ARG A 91 15.38 -2.19 -3.41
N TYR A 92 16.29 -2.39 -2.44
CA TYR A 92 16.59 -1.39 -1.42
C TYR A 92 17.13 -0.09 -2.03
N ILE A 93 18.09 -0.17 -2.95
CA ILE A 93 18.70 0.99 -3.61
C ILE A 93 17.64 1.82 -4.38
N LYS A 94 16.68 1.13 -5.01
CA LYS A 94 15.60 1.78 -5.80
C LYS A 94 14.41 2.22 -4.95
N SER A 95 14.46 2.04 -3.64
CA SER A 95 13.40 2.55 -2.77
C SER A 95 13.38 4.08 -2.77
N ALA A 96 12.20 4.66 -2.54
CA ALA A 96 12.01 6.12 -2.60
C ALA A 96 12.86 6.91 -1.59
N LEU A 97 13.37 6.25 -0.56
CA LEU A 97 14.20 6.84 0.49
C LEU A 97 15.68 6.38 0.38
N SER A 98 16.10 5.94 -0.78
CA SER A 98 17.49 5.62 -1.08
C SER A 98 18.42 6.82 -0.79
N PRO A 99 19.65 6.58 -0.33
CA PRO A 99 20.64 7.64 -0.19
C PRO A 99 21.19 8.13 -1.53
N LEU A 100 21.01 7.37 -2.61
CA LEU A 100 21.51 7.65 -3.94
C LEU A 100 20.47 8.38 -4.79
N SER A 101 20.94 9.21 -5.71
CA SER A 101 20.12 9.78 -6.77
C SER A 101 19.70 8.70 -7.79
N LEU A 102 18.71 9.00 -8.62
CA LEU A 102 18.23 8.07 -9.65
C LEU A 102 19.35 7.69 -10.62
N GLU A 103 20.16 8.65 -11.05
CA GLU A 103 21.27 8.44 -11.95
C GLU A 103 22.37 7.57 -11.35
N GLU A 104 22.70 7.78 -10.07
CA GLU A 104 23.65 6.94 -9.31
C GLU A 104 23.12 5.50 -9.15
N CYS A 105 21.82 5.34 -8.91
CA CYS A 105 21.16 4.04 -8.84
C CYS A 105 21.28 3.28 -10.16
N ASP A 106 21.02 3.95 -11.29
CA ASP A 106 21.08 3.35 -12.62
C ASP A 106 22.52 2.93 -12.99
N GLN A 107 23.51 3.77 -12.71
CA GLN A 107 24.92 3.46 -12.93
C GLN A 107 25.38 2.29 -12.05
N LEU A 108 24.99 2.28 -10.79
CA LEU A 108 25.30 1.20 -9.86
C LEU A 108 24.66 -0.12 -10.31
N GLU A 109 23.36 -0.10 -10.69
CA GLU A 109 22.67 -1.28 -11.21
C GLU A 109 23.33 -1.81 -12.48
N ALA A 110 23.67 -0.96 -13.44
CA ALA A 110 24.34 -1.36 -14.66
C ALA A 110 25.64 -2.12 -14.36
N TYR A 111 26.47 -1.59 -13.45
CA TYR A 111 27.71 -2.24 -13.03
C TYR A 111 27.46 -3.57 -12.31
N VAL A 112 26.51 -3.60 -11.37
CA VAL A 112 26.16 -4.79 -10.57
C VAL A 112 25.65 -5.92 -11.47
N ARG A 113 24.81 -5.59 -12.46
CA ARG A 113 24.32 -6.57 -13.45
C ARG A 113 25.43 -7.05 -14.36
N LEU A 114 26.29 -6.14 -14.85
CA LEU A 114 27.40 -6.47 -15.73
C LEU A 114 28.36 -7.48 -15.10
N TRP A 115 28.69 -7.28 -13.83
CA TRP A 115 29.65 -8.12 -13.10
C TRP A 115 28.99 -9.20 -12.24
N ASN A 116 27.65 -9.33 -12.30
CA ASN A 116 26.85 -10.27 -11.50
C ASN A 116 27.24 -10.23 -10.01
N ILE A 117 27.19 -9.03 -9.43
CA ILE A 117 27.57 -8.80 -8.03
C ILE A 117 26.45 -9.32 -7.11
N SER A 118 26.78 -10.24 -6.20
CA SER A 118 25.89 -10.82 -5.20
C SER A 118 26.67 -11.28 -3.97
N GLY A 119 26.02 -11.40 -2.84
CA GLY A 119 26.59 -11.92 -1.60
C GLY A 119 27.78 -11.12 -1.08
N SER A 120 28.85 -11.82 -0.68
CA SER A 120 30.06 -11.20 -0.12
C SER A 120 30.79 -10.25 -1.06
N ARG A 121 30.54 -10.34 -2.38
CA ARG A 121 31.14 -9.42 -3.38
C ARG A 121 30.70 -7.97 -3.18
N TRP A 122 29.59 -7.71 -2.52
CA TRP A 122 29.18 -6.38 -2.13
C TRP A 122 30.11 -5.76 -1.08
N LEU A 123 30.73 -6.57 -0.24
CA LEU A 123 31.56 -6.10 0.89
C LEU A 123 33.02 -5.83 0.49
N SER A 124 33.44 -6.31 -0.69
CA SER A 124 34.80 -6.13 -1.20
C SER A 124 34.86 -4.98 -2.22
N PRO A 125 35.98 -4.24 -2.31
CA PRO A 125 36.16 -3.23 -3.35
C PRO A 125 36.04 -3.84 -4.74
N TRP A 126 35.37 -3.14 -5.63
CA TRP A 126 35.22 -3.53 -7.00
C TRP A 126 36.39 -3.02 -7.84
N THR A 127 36.90 -3.88 -8.74
CA THR A 127 38.04 -3.61 -9.59
C THR A 127 37.76 -3.82 -11.07
N GLY A 128 36.59 -4.34 -11.41
CA GLY A 128 36.18 -4.59 -12.79
C GLY A 128 35.98 -3.29 -13.56
N HIS A 129 36.27 -3.31 -14.86
CA HIS A 129 36.09 -2.13 -15.71
C HIS A 129 34.60 -1.77 -15.85
N PRO A 130 34.18 -0.50 -15.72
CA PRO A 130 32.75 -0.11 -15.78
C PRO A 130 32.06 -0.45 -17.10
N LYS A 131 32.80 -0.53 -18.19
CA LYS A 131 32.28 -0.89 -19.53
C LYS A 131 32.42 -2.38 -19.88
N GLY A 132 32.80 -3.23 -18.93
CA GLY A 132 32.91 -4.67 -19.12
C GLY A 132 34.32 -5.15 -19.43
N LEU A 133 34.44 -6.22 -20.23
CA LEU A 133 35.72 -6.87 -20.56
C LEU A 133 36.52 -6.04 -21.58
N THR A 134 37.15 -4.99 -21.12
CA THR A 134 38.09 -4.15 -21.91
C THR A 134 39.32 -3.84 -21.09
N ASP A 135 40.50 -3.75 -21.73
CA ASP A 135 41.76 -3.42 -21.08
C ASP A 135 42.13 -1.92 -21.23
N VAL A 136 41.28 -1.15 -21.92
CA VAL A 136 41.53 0.28 -22.18
C VAL A 136 40.85 1.12 -21.13
N TRP A 137 41.61 1.65 -20.19
CA TRP A 137 41.12 2.54 -19.12
C TRP A 137 41.29 4.00 -19.52
N THR A 138 40.20 4.74 -19.36
CA THR A 138 40.22 6.19 -19.43
C THR A 138 40.19 6.80 -18.03
N THR A 139 40.51 8.09 -17.89
CA THR A 139 40.39 8.82 -16.62
C THR A 139 38.93 8.85 -16.13
N GLU A 140 37.97 8.93 -17.04
CA GLU A 140 36.55 8.89 -16.75
C GLU A 140 36.10 7.52 -16.18
N ASP A 141 36.63 6.42 -16.74
CA ASP A 141 36.31 5.07 -16.25
C ASP A 141 36.87 4.84 -14.84
N GLN A 142 38.04 5.39 -14.53
CA GLN A 142 38.62 5.34 -13.19
C GLN A 142 37.77 6.14 -12.18
N ALA A 143 37.40 7.37 -12.54
CA ALA A 143 36.55 8.22 -11.71
C ALA A 143 35.19 7.57 -11.46
N LEU A 144 34.59 6.94 -12.48
CA LEU A 144 33.31 6.23 -12.35
C LEU A 144 33.46 5.03 -11.40
N LEU A 145 34.54 4.24 -11.51
CA LEU A 145 34.78 3.10 -10.62
C LEU A 145 34.97 3.54 -9.16
N GLU A 146 35.64 4.65 -8.94
CA GLU A 146 35.80 5.26 -7.61
C GLU A 146 34.44 5.69 -7.06
N GLY A 147 33.61 6.34 -7.87
CA GLY A 147 32.22 6.70 -7.53
C GLY A 147 31.39 5.48 -7.17
N LEU A 148 31.42 4.44 -8.01
CA LEU A 148 30.71 3.18 -7.77
C LEU A 148 31.13 2.52 -6.45
N ASN A 149 32.41 2.53 -6.11
CA ASN A 149 32.89 2.02 -4.82
C ASN A 149 32.46 2.90 -3.64
N GLY A 150 32.39 4.20 -3.83
CA GLY A 150 31.84 5.14 -2.82
C GLY A 150 30.36 4.84 -2.55
N TRP A 151 29.53 4.76 -3.58
CA TRP A 151 28.11 4.41 -3.47
C TRP A 151 27.90 3.03 -2.86
N ARG A 152 28.69 2.03 -3.30
CA ARG A 152 28.69 0.71 -2.71
C ARG A 152 28.89 0.77 -1.20
N GLN A 153 29.91 1.49 -0.70
CA GLN A 153 30.18 1.60 0.73
C GLN A 153 29.03 2.29 1.49
N GLN A 154 28.44 3.33 0.88
CA GLN A 154 27.32 4.06 1.46
C GLN A 154 26.09 3.17 1.64
N ILE A 155 25.86 2.23 0.72
CA ILE A 155 24.75 1.28 0.79
C ILE A 155 25.07 0.10 1.69
N THR A 156 26.23 -0.53 1.48
CA THR A 156 26.54 -1.81 2.14
C THR A 156 26.99 -1.64 3.59
N GLY A 157 27.56 -0.49 3.96
CA GLY A 157 27.99 -0.24 5.33
C GLY A 157 26.85 -0.38 6.35
N PRO A 158 25.74 0.35 6.22
CA PRO A 158 24.58 0.19 7.09
C PRO A 158 23.96 -1.22 7.05
N LEU A 159 23.86 -1.85 5.86
CA LEU A 159 23.31 -3.19 5.72
C LEU A 159 24.16 -4.25 6.41
N ASP A 160 25.50 -4.19 6.30
CA ASP A 160 26.42 -5.11 6.96
C ASP A 160 26.42 -4.92 8.49
N ASN A 161 26.28 -3.69 8.96
CA ASN A 161 26.10 -3.40 10.38
C ASN A 161 24.81 -4.02 10.93
N LEU A 162 23.69 -3.87 10.20
CA LEU A 162 22.42 -4.50 10.54
C LEU A 162 22.57 -6.02 10.60
N ARG A 163 23.14 -6.64 9.56
CA ARG A 163 23.40 -8.08 9.47
C ARG A 163 24.23 -8.58 10.66
N LYS A 164 25.32 -7.89 10.97
CA LYS A 164 26.22 -8.23 12.10
C LYS A 164 25.53 -8.08 13.46
N ALA A 165 24.67 -7.06 13.62
CA ALA A 165 23.91 -6.85 14.84
C ALA A 165 22.86 -7.95 15.03
N PHE A 166 22.14 -8.32 13.99
CA PHE A 166 21.18 -9.44 14.04
C PHE A 166 21.84 -10.78 14.33
N SER A 167 23.01 -11.07 13.73
CA SER A 167 23.74 -12.32 14.00
C SER A 167 24.24 -12.45 15.45
N LYS A 168 24.37 -11.35 16.16
CA LYS A 168 24.77 -11.31 17.58
C LYS A 168 23.58 -11.19 18.52
N ALA A 169 22.40 -10.90 17.99
CA ALA A 169 21.20 -10.72 18.81
C ALA A 169 20.72 -12.05 19.39
N THR A 170 20.57 -12.09 20.69
CA THR A 170 20.11 -13.26 21.44
C THR A 170 18.61 -13.20 21.78
N SER A 171 17.96 -12.06 21.50
CA SER A 171 16.55 -11.85 21.80
C SER A 171 15.92 -10.85 20.82
N VAL A 172 14.58 -10.86 20.74
CA VAL A 172 13.80 -9.92 19.94
C VAL A 172 14.11 -8.47 20.31
N ALA A 173 14.29 -8.15 21.60
CA ALA A 173 14.67 -6.81 22.04
C ALA A 173 15.99 -6.35 21.39
N ARG A 174 16.98 -7.24 21.27
CA ARG A 174 18.24 -6.92 20.61
C ARG A 174 18.09 -6.77 19.09
N GLN A 175 17.22 -7.54 18.47
CA GLN A 175 16.90 -7.41 17.04
C GLN A 175 16.19 -6.08 16.75
N VAL A 176 15.22 -5.69 17.59
CA VAL A 176 14.54 -4.39 17.49
C VAL A 176 15.54 -3.24 17.68
N GLN A 177 16.41 -3.30 18.69
CA GLN A 177 17.45 -2.29 18.90
C GLN A 177 18.38 -2.16 17.68
N ALA A 178 18.75 -3.28 17.06
CA ALA A 178 19.57 -3.29 15.84
C ALA A 178 18.84 -2.66 14.65
N LEU A 179 17.55 -2.94 14.49
CA LEU A 179 16.73 -2.34 13.44
C LEU A 179 16.54 -0.83 13.66
N TYR A 180 16.28 -0.41 14.90
CA TYR A 180 16.19 1.00 15.26
C TYR A 180 17.49 1.75 14.97
N ALA A 181 18.64 1.20 15.39
CA ALA A 181 19.95 1.79 15.12
C ALA A 181 20.25 1.88 13.61
N PHE A 182 19.77 0.92 12.80
CA PHE A 182 19.86 0.99 11.35
C PHE A 182 19.03 2.14 10.80
N VAL A 183 17.75 2.26 11.19
CA VAL A 183 16.83 3.30 10.76
C VAL A 183 17.35 4.70 11.11
N GLU A 184 17.89 4.86 12.32
CA GLU A 184 18.55 6.09 12.77
C GLU A 184 19.83 6.36 11.96
N GLY A 185 20.67 5.33 11.78
CA GLY A 185 21.95 5.43 11.08
C GLY A 185 21.83 5.82 9.60
N ILE A 186 20.75 5.43 8.92
CA ILE A 186 20.47 5.87 7.55
C ILE A 186 19.80 7.26 7.50
N GLY A 187 19.51 7.88 8.64
CA GLY A 187 18.86 9.18 8.73
C GLY A 187 17.45 9.20 8.14
N LEU A 188 16.68 8.12 8.35
CA LEU A 188 15.36 7.95 7.74
C LEU A 188 14.39 9.08 8.15
N ALA A 189 14.38 9.46 9.43
CA ALA A 189 13.54 10.55 9.95
C ALA A 189 13.80 11.88 9.24
N ASP A 190 15.07 12.25 9.02
CA ASP A 190 15.44 13.50 8.34
C ASP A 190 15.04 13.49 6.86
N ARG A 191 15.14 12.32 6.23
CA ARG A 191 14.71 12.14 4.83
C ARG A 191 13.21 12.26 4.68
N LEU A 192 12.45 11.66 5.60
CA LEU A 192 11.00 11.78 5.65
C LEU A 192 10.56 13.22 5.87
N ASN A 193 11.17 13.92 6.82
CA ASN A 193 10.88 15.32 7.08
C ASN A 193 11.15 16.22 5.85
N ARG A 194 12.23 15.96 5.11
CA ARG A 194 12.52 16.69 3.87
C ARG A 194 11.49 16.40 2.79
N LEU A 195 11.12 15.12 2.62
CA LEU A 195 10.12 14.72 1.63
C LEU A 195 8.74 15.31 1.98
N ALA A 196 8.31 15.25 3.25
CA ALA A 196 7.06 15.83 3.71
C ALA A 196 7.00 17.35 3.43
N LYS A 197 8.07 18.09 3.74
CA LYS A 197 8.15 19.53 3.44
C LYS A 197 8.08 19.84 1.93
N THR A 198 8.65 18.98 1.10
CA THR A 198 8.59 19.14 -0.35
C THR A 198 7.16 18.92 -0.86
N LEU A 199 6.47 17.90 -0.35
CA LEU A 199 5.07 17.62 -0.68
C LEU A 199 4.13 18.74 -0.20
N ASP A 200 4.32 19.24 1.01
CA ASP A 200 3.56 20.39 1.54
C ASP A 200 3.74 21.62 0.66
N ALA A 201 4.97 21.90 0.22
CA ALA A 201 5.26 23.02 -0.68
C ALA A 201 4.63 22.87 -2.07
N GLN A 202 4.39 21.63 -2.51
CA GLN A 202 3.68 21.29 -3.75
C GLN A 202 2.15 21.27 -3.58
N GLY A 203 1.65 21.45 -2.34
CA GLY A 203 0.23 21.42 -2.01
C GLY A 203 -0.33 20.02 -1.77
N ASP A 204 0.52 19.01 -1.69
CA ASP A 204 0.12 17.62 -1.42
C ASP A 204 0.20 17.30 0.09
N ASN A 205 -0.64 18.00 0.86
CA ASN A 205 -0.69 17.85 2.31
C ASN A 205 -1.13 16.45 2.76
N ARG A 206 -1.86 15.72 1.87
CA ARG A 206 -2.30 14.35 2.15
C ARG A 206 -1.12 13.40 2.25
N GLU A 207 -0.25 13.38 1.24
CA GLU A 207 0.93 12.52 1.23
C GLU A 207 1.91 12.88 2.36
N ALA A 208 2.05 14.16 2.71
CA ALA A 208 2.86 14.60 3.84
C ALA A 208 2.33 14.04 5.18
N GLN A 209 1.00 14.03 5.39
CA GLN A 209 0.38 13.43 6.58
C GLN A 209 0.55 11.90 6.62
N ILE A 210 0.42 11.23 5.48
CA ILE A 210 0.66 9.79 5.36
C ILE A 210 2.09 9.45 5.79
N LEU A 211 3.09 10.21 5.35
CA LEU A 211 4.49 9.97 5.73
C LEU A 211 4.72 10.07 7.24
N SER A 212 4.07 11.02 7.91
CA SER A 212 4.15 11.15 9.38
C SER A 212 3.54 9.95 10.09
N GLN A 213 2.36 9.49 9.63
CA GLN A 213 1.71 8.30 10.19
C GLN A 213 2.53 7.03 9.98
N LEU A 214 3.17 6.88 8.80
CA LEU A 214 4.03 5.73 8.51
C LEU A 214 5.23 5.66 9.44
N TRP A 215 5.80 6.81 9.82
CA TRP A 215 6.86 6.87 10.81
C TRP A 215 6.39 6.40 12.19
N GLU A 216 5.23 6.87 12.64
CA GLU A 216 4.63 6.44 13.91
C GLU A 216 4.28 4.95 13.90
N ILE A 217 3.74 4.42 12.80
CA ILE A 217 3.46 3.00 12.64
C ILE A 217 4.74 2.17 12.73
N LEU A 218 5.80 2.59 12.05
CA LEU A 218 7.08 1.89 12.09
C LEU A 218 7.64 1.80 13.50
N LEU A 219 7.66 2.92 14.23
CA LEU A 219 8.12 2.96 15.63
C LEU A 219 7.20 2.17 16.55
N GLY A 220 5.89 2.33 16.44
CA GLY A 220 4.91 1.60 17.25
C GLY A 220 4.99 0.09 17.07
N ALA A 221 5.22 -0.39 15.84
CA ALA A 221 5.45 -1.81 15.58
C ALA A 221 6.75 -2.32 16.24
N MET A 222 7.82 -1.51 16.23
CA MET A 222 9.06 -1.85 16.91
C MET A 222 8.88 -1.89 18.44
N GLU A 223 8.20 -0.89 19.02
CA GLU A 223 7.88 -0.83 20.45
C GLU A 223 7.03 -2.02 20.88
N GLN A 224 5.99 -2.36 20.13
CA GLN A 224 5.13 -3.49 20.43
C GLN A 224 5.90 -4.82 20.44
N LEU A 225 6.80 -5.06 19.48
CA LEU A 225 7.64 -6.25 19.49
C LEU A 225 8.60 -6.27 20.68
N TYR A 226 9.16 -5.12 21.02
CA TYR A 226 10.07 -4.98 22.14
C TYR A 226 9.38 -5.29 23.47
N ASP A 227 8.20 -4.72 23.70
CA ASP A 227 7.47 -4.82 24.96
C ASP A 227 6.84 -6.20 25.17
N VAL A 228 6.27 -6.78 24.10
CA VAL A 228 5.51 -8.04 24.21
C VAL A 228 6.40 -9.27 24.09
N LEU A 229 7.42 -9.21 23.23
CA LEU A 229 8.21 -10.38 22.84
C LEU A 229 9.72 -10.18 23.07
N GLY A 230 10.11 -9.10 23.73
CA GLY A 230 11.51 -8.68 23.86
C GLY A 230 12.47 -9.74 24.39
N GLU A 231 12.03 -10.56 25.34
CA GLU A 231 12.85 -11.63 25.92
C GLU A 231 12.88 -12.93 25.10
N THR A 232 12.05 -13.02 24.09
CA THR A 232 11.95 -14.21 23.22
C THR A 232 13.16 -14.28 22.28
N ALA A 233 13.68 -15.49 22.06
CA ALA A 233 14.74 -15.72 21.08
C ALA A 233 14.14 -16.17 19.76
N TRP A 234 14.37 -15.39 18.70
CA TRP A 234 13.98 -15.72 17.33
C TRP A 234 15.16 -15.67 16.38
N ASP A 235 15.10 -16.49 15.33
CA ASP A 235 15.97 -16.30 14.18
C ASP A 235 15.57 -15.07 13.34
N SER A 236 16.44 -14.66 12.46
CA SER A 236 16.22 -13.46 11.62
C SER A 236 15.03 -13.61 10.67
N GLU A 237 14.77 -14.82 10.19
CA GLU A 237 13.67 -15.12 9.26
C GLU A 237 12.32 -14.98 9.97
N THR A 238 12.20 -15.60 11.16
CA THR A 238 11.00 -15.49 11.99
C THR A 238 10.71 -14.04 12.37
N PHE A 239 11.75 -13.29 12.79
CA PHE A 239 11.60 -11.87 13.11
C PHE A 239 11.07 -11.08 11.90
N THR A 240 11.69 -11.23 10.72
CA THR A 240 11.28 -10.49 9.51
C THR A 240 9.85 -10.81 9.11
N ARG A 241 9.47 -12.10 9.16
CA ARG A 241 8.10 -12.54 8.84
C ARG A 241 7.07 -11.95 9.79
N LEU A 242 7.33 -12.01 11.09
CA LEU A 242 6.40 -11.49 12.10
C LEU A 242 6.35 -9.98 12.15
N PHE A 243 7.48 -9.30 11.93
CA PHE A 243 7.51 -7.84 11.79
C PHE A 243 6.66 -7.39 10.59
N ARG A 244 6.77 -8.08 9.46
CA ARG A 244 5.97 -7.84 8.26
C ARG A 244 4.48 -8.07 8.51
N LEU A 245 4.13 -9.16 9.19
CA LEU A 245 2.76 -9.47 9.58
C LEU A 245 2.20 -8.41 10.54
N LEU A 246 3.00 -7.96 11.51
CA LEU A 246 2.57 -6.92 12.44
C LEU A 246 2.29 -5.61 11.72
N ILE A 247 3.20 -5.16 10.83
CA ILE A 247 2.99 -3.94 10.06
C ILE A 247 1.75 -4.05 9.15
N SER A 248 1.45 -5.22 8.59
CA SER A 248 0.26 -5.43 7.75
C SER A 248 -1.08 -5.29 8.50
N GLN A 249 -1.05 -5.28 9.83
CA GLN A 249 -2.25 -5.05 10.65
C GLN A 249 -2.53 -3.55 10.89
N TYR A 250 -1.61 -2.68 10.52
CA TYR A 250 -1.80 -1.25 10.61
C TYR A 250 -2.38 -0.70 9.32
N ASP A 251 -3.24 0.27 9.47
CA ASP A 251 -3.87 1.00 8.38
C ASP A 251 -3.49 2.48 8.44
N VAL A 252 -3.28 3.08 7.28
CA VAL A 252 -3.10 4.53 7.18
C VAL A 252 -4.44 5.17 6.88
N GLY A 253 -4.94 5.96 7.83
CA GLY A 253 -6.14 6.77 7.67
C GLY A 253 -5.81 8.11 7.03
N THR A 254 -6.64 8.58 6.12
CA THR A 254 -6.51 9.91 5.53
C THR A 254 -7.62 10.83 6.02
N ILE A 255 -7.27 12.10 6.33
CA ILE A 255 -8.24 13.13 6.69
C ILE A 255 -8.68 13.85 5.40
N PRO A 256 -9.97 14.15 5.21
CA PRO A 256 -10.43 14.89 4.04
C PRO A 256 -9.67 16.22 3.89
N PRO A 257 -8.97 16.45 2.77
CA PRO A 257 -8.19 17.68 2.59
C PRO A 257 -9.05 18.91 2.28
N VAL A 258 -10.32 18.69 1.91
CA VAL A 258 -11.24 19.75 1.45
C VAL A 258 -12.58 19.58 2.14
N LEU A 259 -13.14 20.71 2.66
CA LEU A 259 -14.46 20.72 3.31
C LEU A 259 -15.64 20.50 2.35
N ASP A 260 -15.47 20.83 1.06
CA ASP A 260 -16.48 20.62 0.03
C ASP A 260 -15.90 19.70 -1.06
N GLY A 261 -15.90 18.40 -0.78
CA GLY A 261 -15.43 17.36 -1.68
C GLY A 261 -16.37 16.17 -1.71
N VAL A 262 -16.38 15.45 -2.83
CA VAL A 262 -17.07 14.16 -2.97
C VAL A 262 -16.42 13.15 -2.03
N THR A 263 -17.22 12.41 -1.29
CA THR A 263 -16.71 11.27 -0.52
C THR A 263 -16.87 10.01 -1.36
N ALA A 264 -15.76 9.35 -1.66
CA ALA A 264 -15.71 8.08 -2.38
C ALA A 264 -15.20 6.97 -1.47
N GLY A 265 -15.65 5.72 -1.64
CA GLY A 265 -15.14 4.61 -0.84
C GLY A 265 -15.83 3.26 -1.10
N PRO A 266 -15.35 2.19 -0.43
CA PRO A 266 -16.01 0.89 -0.45
C PRO A 266 -17.32 0.92 0.36
N MET A 267 -18.19 -0.06 0.13
CA MET A 267 -19.47 -0.22 0.85
C MET A 267 -19.31 -0.15 2.37
N SER A 268 -18.33 -0.87 2.91
CA SER A 268 -18.06 -0.97 4.34
C SER A 268 -17.74 0.38 4.99
N ALA A 269 -16.98 1.25 4.31
CA ALA A 269 -16.63 2.57 4.81
C ALA A 269 -17.78 3.58 4.68
N MET A 270 -18.69 3.36 3.73
CA MET A 270 -19.75 4.31 3.36
C MET A 270 -21.13 4.01 3.97
N ARG A 271 -21.29 2.87 4.66
CA ARG A 271 -22.57 2.38 5.22
C ARG A 271 -23.29 3.33 6.18
N CYS A 272 -22.56 4.24 6.81
CA CYS A 272 -23.14 5.20 7.78
C CYS A 272 -23.17 6.64 7.24
N GLN A 273 -22.71 6.85 6.01
CA GLN A 273 -22.65 8.18 5.40
C GLN A 273 -24.02 8.58 4.86
N GLN A 274 -24.46 9.78 5.20
CA GLN A 274 -25.67 10.36 4.62
C GLN A 274 -25.30 11.35 3.53
N SER A 275 -25.87 11.19 2.36
CA SER A 275 -25.69 12.09 1.21
C SER A 275 -27.02 12.37 0.53
N ARG A 276 -27.09 13.48 -0.23
CA ARG A 276 -28.27 13.77 -1.06
C ARG A 276 -28.27 12.89 -2.30
N HIS A 277 -27.10 12.70 -2.90
CA HIS A 277 -26.93 11.94 -4.12
C HIS A 277 -25.91 10.83 -3.91
N LEU A 278 -26.27 9.63 -4.32
CA LEU A 278 -25.43 8.44 -4.27
C LEU A 278 -25.10 7.98 -5.69
N ILE A 279 -23.82 7.80 -5.98
CA ILE A 279 -23.31 7.20 -7.20
C ILE A 279 -22.69 5.87 -6.84
N LEU A 280 -23.21 4.77 -7.38
CA LEU A 280 -22.72 3.43 -7.15
C LEU A 280 -22.08 2.90 -8.43
N LEU A 281 -20.79 2.57 -8.37
CA LEU A 281 -20.00 1.98 -9.45
C LEU A 281 -19.75 0.50 -9.18
N GLY A 282 -19.64 -0.28 -10.25
CA GLY A 282 -19.27 -1.70 -10.17
C GLY A 282 -20.42 -2.62 -9.74
N ALA A 283 -21.67 -2.27 -10.01
CA ALA A 283 -22.82 -3.10 -9.65
C ALA A 283 -22.99 -4.31 -10.60
N SER A 284 -21.89 -5.02 -10.88
CA SER A 284 -21.82 -6.19 -11.77
C SER A 284 -22.03 -7.50 -11.00
N GLU A 285 -22.41 -8.56 -11.71
CA GLU A 285 -22.54 -9.90 -11.15
C GLU A 285 -21.17 -10.38 -10.60
N GLY A 286 -21.14 -10.90 -9.37
CA GLY A 286 -19.91 -11.29 -8.67
C GLY A 286 -19.16 -10.19 -7.96
N SER A 287 -19.54 -8.89 -8.18
CA SER A 287 -18.99 -7.76 -7.43
C SER A 287 -19.99 -7.18 -6.43
N LEU A 288 -21.29 -7.33 -6.68
CA LEU A 288 -22.36 -6.84 -5.81
C LEU A 288 -23.60 -7.76 -5.82
N PRO A 289 -23.80 -8.66 -4.85
CA PRO A 289 -22.88 -8.99 -3.76
C PRO A 289 -21.59 -9.67 -4.27
N GLY A 290 -20.45 -9.39 -3.62
CA GLY A 290 -19.15 -9.98 -3.96
C GLY A 290 -18.82 -11.23 -3.16
N TYR A 291 -19.59 -11.53 -2.12
CA TYR A 291 -19.33 -12.68 -1.27
C TYR A 291 -19.62 -14.00 -2.02
N THR A 292 -18.57 -14.79 -2.25
CA THR A 292 -18.64 -16.04 -3.02
C THR A 292 -18.67 -17.32 -2.15
N GLY A 293 -18.79 -17.17 -0.83
CA GLY A 293 -18.78 -18.29 0.12
C GLY A 293 -17.45 -18.45 0.85
N SER A 294 -17.38 -19.44 1.75
CA SER A 294 -16.17 -19.70 2.53
C SER A 294 -15.04 -20.26 1.64
N THR A 295 -13.91 -19.56 1.61
CA THR A 295 -12.67 -20.03 0.97
C THR A 295 -11.79 -20.84 1.92
N GLY A 296 -12.29 -21.18 3.12
CA GLY A 296 -11.57 -21.90 4.15
C GLY A 296 -11.36 -23.41 3.84
N ILE A 297 -10.46 -24.02 4.60
CA ILE A 297 -10.18 -25.46 4.51
C ILE A 297 -11.39 -26.29 4.97
N LEU A 298 -12.22 -25.72 5.86
CA LEU A 298 -13.41 -26.34 6.42
C LEU A 298 -14.66 -25.88 5.67
N SER A 299 -15.55 -26.83 5.36
CA SER A 299 -16.89 -26.52 4.84
C SER A 299 -17.77 -25.89 5.94
N ASP A 300 -18.83 -25.17 5.53
CA ASP A 300 -19.78 -24.56 6.48
C ASP A 300 -20.36 -25.58 7.46
N ARG A 301 -20.64 -26.81 7.02
CA ARG A 301 -21.15 -27.91 7.87
C ARG A 301 -20.13 -28.34 8.93
N GLU A 302 -18.84 -28.38 8.58
CA GLU A 302 -17.77 -28.71 9.53
C GLU A 302 -17.56 -27.55 10.52
N CYS A 303 -17.64 -26.31 10.07
CA CYS A 303 -17.62 -25.14 10.93
C CYS A 303 -18.77 -25.14 11.93
N ASP A 304 -19.99 -25.46 11.50
CA ASP A 304 -21.16 -25.55 12.37
C ASP A 304 -21.04 -26.70 13.39
N ALA A 305 -20.50 -27.85 12.97
CA ALA A 305 -20.22 -28.94 13.87
C ALA A 305 -19.19 -28.57 14.95
N LEU A 306 -18.11 -27.87 14.57
CA LEU A 306 -17.08 -27.41 15.50
C LEU A 306 -17.62 -26.32 16.45
N ARG A 307 -18.48 -25.42 15.97
CA ARG A 307 -19.16 -24.41 16.82
C ARG A 307 -20.06 -25.09 17.86
N SER A 308 -20.79 -26.16 17.46
CA SER A 308 -21.63 -26.92 18.40
C SER A 308 -20.84 -27.60 19.52
N LEU A 309 -19.53 -27.82 19.28
CA LEU A 309 -18.56 -28.31 20.26
C LEU A 309 -17.90 -27.19 21.10
N GLY A 310 -18.35 -25.94 20.94
CA GLY A 310 -17.83 -24.79 21.70
C GLY A 310 -16.58 -24.13 21.14
N MET A 311 -16.17 -24.45 19.91
CA MET A 311 -15.04 -23.74 19.25
C MET A 311 -15.48 -22.37 18.75
N PRO A 312 -14.78 -21.28 19.11
CA PRO A 312 -15.07 -19.94 18.61
C PRO A 312 -14.54 -19.81 17.17
N LEU A 313 -15.37 -20.13 16.18
CA LEU A 313 -15.07 -19.94 14.76
C LEU A 313 -15.78 -18.69 14.25
N THR A 314 -15.11 -17.96 13.36
CA THR A 314 -15.69 -16.82 12.62
C THR A 314 -16.86 -17.28 11.75
N GLY A 315 -17.72 -16.36 11.35
CA GLY A 315 -18.96 -16.58 10.62
C GLY A 315 -18.85 -17.49 9.39
N GLY A 316 -19.91 -18.23 9.08
CA GLY A 316 -20.02 -19.04 7.87
C GLY A 316 -20.47 -18.22 6.67
N ALA A 317 -20.67 -18.88 5.51
CA ALA A 317 -21.08 -18.24 4.26
C ALA A 317 -22.36 -17.40 4.40
N MET A 318 -23.35 -17.90 5.13
CA MET A 318 -24.61 -17.18 5.35
C MET A 318 -24.43 -15.89 6.16
N GLU A 319 -23.56 -15.89 7.17
CA GLU A 319 -23.27 -14.70 7.97
C GLU A 319 -22.51 -13.68 7.15
N GLY A 320 -21.59 -14.10 6.28
CA GLY A 320 -20.88 -13.23 5.34
C GLY A 320 -21.84 -12.56 4.34
N ILE A 321 -22.73 -13.32 3.74
CA ILE A 321 -23.78 -12.82 2.85
C ILE A 321 -24.70 -11.81 3.58
N GLN A 322 -25.13 -12.16 4.79
CA GLN A 322 -25.98 -11.25 5.59
C GLN A 322 -25.28 -9.94 5.95
N ALA A 323 -23.99 -10.02 6.30
CA ALA A 323 -23.19 -8.83 6.61
C ALA A 323 -23.08 -7.93 5.38
N GLU A 324 -22.80 -8.47 4.20
CA GLU A 324 -22.70 -7.72 2.94
C GLU A 324 -24.05 -7.08 2.56
N PHE A 325 -25.14 -7.82 2.63
CA PHE A 325 -26.49 -7.25 2.43
C PHE A 325 -26.79 -6.14 3.44
N GLY A 326 -26.30 -6.26 4.68
CA GLY A 326 -26.40 -5.21 5.69
C GLY A 326 -25.63 -3.95 5.30
N GLU A 327 -24.45 -4.09 4.69
CA GLU A 327 -23.67 -2.96 4.17
C GLU A 327 -24.38 -2.29 2.98
N ILE A 328 -24.85 -3.07 2.00
CA ILE A 328 -25.61 -2.57 0.85
C ILE A 328 -26.84 -1.79 1.33
N TYR A 329 -27.60 -2.36 2.26
CA TYR A 329 -28.77 -1.71 2.83
C TYR A 329 -28.40 -0.41 3.55
N GLY A 330 -27.33 -0.41 4.35
CA GLY A 330 -26.87 0.79 5.06
C GLY A 330 -26.48 1.93 4.12
N VAL A 331 -25.77 1.60 3.03
CA VAL A 331 -25.40 2.58 1.98
C VAL A 331 -26.66 3.15 1.29
N PHE A 332 -27.60 2.30 0.90
CA PHE A 332 -28.80 2.75 0.20
C PHE A 332 -29.71 3.62 1.08
N CYS A 333 -29.85 3.27 2.35
CA CYS A 333 -30.60 4.07 3.31
C CYS A 333 -29.95 5.43 3.61
N GLY A 334 -28.66 5.59 3.35
CA GLY A 334 -27.94 6.86 3.47
C GLY A 334 -28.26 7.87 2.36
N CYS A 335 -28.82 7.42 1.24
CA CYS A 335 -29.21 8.26 0.12
C CYS A 335 -30.56 8.94 0.35
N ARG A 336 -30.62 10.27 0.19
CA ARG A 336 -31.84 11.05 0.48
C ARG A 336 -32.67 11.44 -0.75
N GLU A 337 -32.02 11.65 -1.90
CA GLU A 337 -32.71 12.21 -3.08
C GLU A 337 -32.58 11.34 -4.32
N THR A 338 -31.35 11.12 -4.82
CA THR A 338 -31.15 10.36 -6.07
C THR A 338 -30.04 9.33 -5.94
N MET A 339 -30.29 8.16 -6.48
CA MET A 339 -29.32 7.08 -6.60
C MET A 339 -29.04 6.82 -8.08
N TRP A 340 -27.77 6.89 -8.48
CA TRP A 340 -27.30 6.52 -9.79
C TRP A 340 -26.44 5.27 -9.68
N VAL A 341 -26.75 4.23 -10.46
CA VAL A 341 -26.11 2.92 -10.37
C VAL A 341 -25.56 2.54 -11.72
N SER A 342 -24.33 2.09 -11.77
CA SER A 342 -23.69 1.62 -12.98
C SER A 342 -23.01 0.26 -12.81
N CYS A 343 -22.82 -0.41 -13.92
CA CYS A 343 -22.07 -1.64 -14.03
C CYS A 343 -21.12 -1.57 -15.24
N SER A 344 -19.91 -2.10 -15.09
CA SER A 344 -18.96 -2.34 -16.18
C SER A 344 -18.94 -3.83 -16.49
N GLU A 345 -18.49 -4.19 -17.69
CA GLU A 345 -18.20 -5.54 -18.17
C GLU A 345 -19.04 -6.66 -17.55
N GLY A 346 -19.90 -7.30 -18.31
CA GLY A 346 -20.69 -8.44 -17.88
C GLY A 346 -22.18 -8.15 -17.65
N GLN A 347 -22.81 -9.01 -16.86
CA GLN A 347 -24.23 -8.85 -16.54
C GLN A 347 -24.43 -7.98 -15.31
N PRO A 348 -25.44 -7.09 -15.31
CA PRO A 348 -25.84 -6.36 -14.10
C PRO A 348 -26.13 -7.33 -12.96
N SER A 349 -25.69 -6.99 -11.75
CA SER A 349 -25.99 -7.78 -10.57
C SER A 349 -27.48 -7.91 -10.30
N PHE A 350 -27.84 -8.88 -9.47
CA PHE A 350 -29.23 -9.02 -9.01
C PHE A 350 -29.74 -7.72 -8.38
N VAL A 351 -28.93 -7.05 -7.56
CA VAL A 351 -29.27 -5.77 -6.91
C VAL A 351 -29.51 -4.70 -7.97
N CYS A 352 -28.63 -4.58 -8.96
CA CYS A 352 -28.73 -3.61 -10.04
C CYS A 352 -30.00 -3.83 -10.88
N ARG A 353 -30.34 -5.08 -11.21
CA ARG A 353 -31.57 -5.43 -11.94
C ARG A 353 -32.81 -5.05 -11.15
N ARG A 354 -32.85 -5.36 -9.85
CA ARG A 354 -33.99 -5.00 -9.00
C ARG A 354 -34.19 -3.50 -8.86
N LEU A 355 -33.10 -2.73 -8.75
CA LEU A 355 -33.19 -1.27 -8.72
C LEU A 355 -33.72 -0.72 -10.07
N GLY A 356 -33.32 -1.32 -11.20
CA GLY A 356 -33.83 -0.94 -12.52
C GLY A 356 -35.32 -1.25 -12.73
N GLU A 357 -35.88 -2.27 -12.03
CA GLU A 357 -37.31 -2.57 -12.04
C GLU A 357 -38.13 -1.58 -11.19
N LEU A 358 -37.50 -0.91 -10.22
CA LEU A 358 -38.17 0.03 -9.32
C LEU A 358 -38.07 1.51 -9.77
N ALA A 359 -37.20 1.81 -10.75
CA ALA A 359 -36.94 3.15 -11.27
C ALA A 359 -37.80 3.45 -12.50
#